data_a7aa667d2ab9319d85c428a028f4fb1b
#
_entry.id   a7aa667d2ab9319d85c428a028f4fb1b
#
_cell.length_a   1.000
_cell.length_b   1.000
_cell.length_c   1.000
_cell.angle_alpha   90.00
_cell.angle_beta   90.00
_cell.angle_gamma   90.00
#
_symmetry.space_group_name_H-M   'P 1'
#
loop_
_entity.id
_entity.type
_entity.pdbx_description
1 polymer ?
#
loop_
_entity_poly.entity_id
_entity_poly.type
_entity_poly.pdbx_seq_one_letter_code
_entity_poly.pdbx_strand_id
1 'polypeptide(L)'
;MTGVQTCALPILTPNDPLGLNDVVRYFWQADEDEELYILKHKQFVEYYEDKIYKFENILVYFVFRYFMKAVFDYDALAKIKTAIISYMMIRELAVVRYIENNEFTDEDMVDIAHTYSKDIEHLEENIEALAELFETNEVFDIEEMVMALMN
;
A
#
# COMPACT_ATOMS: atom_id res chain seq x y z
N MET A 1 9.69 27.13 -2.78
CA MET A 1 8.93 26.57 -3.92
C MET A 1 9.61 25.27 -4.32
N THR A 2 9.31 24.21 -3.66
CA THR A 2 9.74 22.86 -4.04
C THR A 2 8.47 22.09 -4.36
N GLY A 3 8.16 22.02 -5.67
CA GLY A 3 7.06 21.22 -6.15
C GLY A 3 7.31 19.78 -5.77
N VAL A 4 6.48 19.24 -4.88
CA VAL A 4 6.32 17.82 -4.72
C VAL A 4 5.77 17.32 -6.06
N GLN A 5 6.67 16.79 -6.87
CA GLN A 5 6.30 16.05 -8.07
C GLN A 5 5.54 14.84 -7.55
N THR A 6 4.21 14.88 -7.62
CA THR A 6 3.36 13.71 -7.44
C THR A 6 3.88 12.68 -8.43
N CYS A 7 4.69 11.75 -7.95
CA CYS A 7 5.01 10.53 -8.69
C CYS A 7 3.69 9.82 -8.90
N ALA A 8 3.05 10.08 -10.05
CA ALA A 8 1.95 9.27 -10.51
C ALA A 8 2.52 7.86 -10.64
N LEU A 9 2.22 7.01 -9.65
CA LEU A 9 2.53 5.61 -9.73
C LEU A 9 1.93 5.09 -11.04
N PRO A 10 2.67 4.35 -11.87
CA PRO A 10 2.15 3.76 -13.12
C PRO A 10 0.90 2.91 -12.89
N ILE A 11 0.64 2.54 -11.65
CA ILE A 11 -0.49 1.77 -11.15
C ILE A 11 -1.80 2.58 -11.15
N LEU A 12 -1.73 3.92 -11.19
CA LEU A 12 -2.91 4.77 -11.30
C LEU A 12 -3.43 4.74 -12.76
N THR A 13 -4.19 3.70 -13.08
CA THR A 13 -4.83 3.57 -14.39
C THR A 13 -6.12 4.39 -14.44
N PRO A 14 -6.60 4.80 -15.65
CA PRO A 14 -7.87 5.50 -15.78
C PRO A 14 -9.08 4.72 -15.24
N ASN A 15 -8.97 3.42 -15.09
CA ASN A 15 -10.03 2.54 -14.59
C ASN A 15 -9.95 2.22 -13.09
N ASP A 16 -8.85 2.57 -12.42
CA ASP A 16 -8.58 2.40 -10.98
C ASP A 16 -9.48 1.36 -10.24
N PRO A 17 -9.39 0.09 -10.57
CA PRO A 17 -10.25 -0.93 -9.98
C PRO A 17 -9.98 -1.13 -8.49
N LEU A 18 -8.80 -0.70 -8.02
CA LEU A 18 -8.39 -0.74 -6.61
C LEU A 18 -8.94 0.42 -5.79
N GLY A 19 -9.31 1.55 -6.42
CA GLY A 19 -9.68 2.77 -5.68
C GLY A 19 -8.48 3.54 -5.11
N LEU A 20 -7.27 3.35 -5.65
CA LEU A 20 -6.08 4.11 -5.23
C LEU A 20 -6.22 5.60 -5.51
N ASN A 21 -6.96 5.97 -6.57
CA ASN A 21 -7.31 7.35 -6.84
C ASN A 21 -8.17 7.95 -5.72
N ASP A 22 -8.99 7.15 -5.06
CA ASP A 22 -9.81 7.60 -3.92
C ASP A 22 -8.92 7.89 -2.71
N VAL A 23 -7.88 7.08 -2.46
CA VAL A 23 -6.87 7.35 -1.44
C VAL A 23 -6.18 8.68 -1.70
N VAL A 24 -5.68 8.89 -2.92
CA VAL A 24 -5.03 10.15 -3.32
C VAL A 24 -6.00 11.33 -3.22
N ARG A 25 -7.23 11.16 -3.71
CA ARG A 25 -8.26 12.20 -3.66
C ARG A 25 -8.66 12.54 -2.23
N TYR A 26 -8.77 11.56 -1.35
CA TYR A 26 -9.19 11.78 0.01
C TYR A 26 -8.14 12.53 0.82
N PHE A 27 -6.87 12.15 0.72
CA PHE A 27 -5.83 12.69 1.58
C PHE A 27 -4.98 13.81 0.93
N TRP A 28 -4.90 13.87 -0.40
CA TRP A 28 -3.87 14.66 -1.08
C TRP A 28 -4.39 15.65 -2.13
N GLN A 29 -5.69 15.73 -2.40
CA GLN A 29 -6.20 16.60 -3.48
C GLN A 29 -6.59 18.03 -3.06
N ALA A 30 -6.92 18.28 -1.81
CA ALA A 30 -7.48 19.59 -1.43
C ALA A 30 -6.45 20.51 -0.75
N ASP A 31 -5.79 20.05 0.23
CA ASP A 31 -4.64 20.62 0.93
C ASP A 31 -3.96 19.42 1.59
N GLU A 32 -2.65 19.27 1.47
CA GLU A 32 -1.89 18.20 2.13
C GLU A 32 -2.16 18.24 3.65
N ASP A 33 -3.23 17.63 4.08
CA ASP A 33 -3.65 17.64 5.48
C ASP A 33 -3.09 16.41 6.20
N GLU A 34 -1.81 16.52 6.54
CA GLU A 34 -1.09 15.51 7.29
C GLU A 34 -1.77 15.21 8.64
N GLU A 35 -2.36 16.20 9.28
CA GLU A 35 -3.06 16.01 10.56
C GLU A 35 -4.31 15.14 10.37
N LEU A 36 -5.06 15.37 9.29
CA LEU A 36 -6.22 14.54 8.94
C LEU A 36 -5.80 13.10 8.63
N TYR A 37 -4.74 12.92 7.87
CA TYR A 37 -4.20 11.60 7.54
C TYR A 37 -3.85 10.81 8.81
N ILE A 38 -3.04 11.39 9.70
CA ILE A 38 -2.65 10.77 10.97
C ILE A 38 -3.87 10.47 11.84
N LEU A 39 -4.80 11.41 11.94
CA LEU A 39 -6.02 11.23 12.72
C LEU A 39 -6.85 10.04 12.23
N LYS A 40 -7.05 9.92 10.92
CA LYS A 40 -7.85 8.85 10.32
C LYS A 40 -7.22 7.48 10.47
N HIS A 41 -5.92 7.38 10.27
CA HIS A 41 -5.18 6.14 10.51
C HIS A 41 -5.27 5.70 11.97
N LYS A 42 -5.11 6.64 12.90
CA LYS A 42 -5.25 6.36 14.33
C LYS A 42 -6.66 5.87 14.68
N GLN A 43 -7.70 6.54 14.17
CA GLN A 43 -9.09 6.11 14.37
C GLN A 43 -9.34 4.70 13.82
N PHE A 44 -8.78 4.36 12.67
CA PHE A 44 -8.90 3.03 12.09
C PHE A 44 -8.19 1.98 12.95
N VAL A 45 -6.96 2.24 13.39
CA VAL A 45 -6.20 1.32 14.24
C VAL A 45 -6.93 1.06 15.57
N GLU A 46 -7.45 2.12 16.20
CA GLU A 46 -8.25 1.98 17.44
C GLU A 46 -9.53 1.18 17.20
N TYR A 47 -10.22 1.42 16.08
CA TYR A 47 -11.44 0.68 15.71
C TYR A 47 -11.15 -0.81 15.44
N TYR A 48 -10.03 -1.12 14.80
CA TYR A 48 -9.69 -2.46 14.33
C TYR A 48 -8.69 -3.19 15.24
N GLU A 49 -8.43 -2.68 16.45
CA GLU A 49 -7.40 -3.16 17.39
C GLU A 49 -7.48 -4.69 17.59
N ASP A 50 -8.66 -5.22 17.87
CA ASP A 50 -8.88 -6.65 18.11
C ASP A 50 -8.57 -7.54 16.89
N LYS A 51 -8.49 -6.97 15.70
CA LYS A 51 -8.31 -7.66 14.42
C LYS A 51 -7.05 -7.24 13.66
N ILE A 52 -6.23 -6.36 14.23
CA ILE A 52 -5.04 -5.81 13.57
C ILE A 52 -4.06 -6.90 13.10
N TYR A 53 -4.04 -8.06 13.79
CA TYR A 53 -3.24 -9.21 13.41
C TYR A 53 -3.53 -9.71 11.98
N LYS A 54 -4.68 -9.36 11.40
CA LYS A 54 -5.00 -9.72 10.00
C LYS A 54 -4.10 -8.98 9.02
N PHE A 55 -3.77 -7.73 9.32
CA PHE A 55 -2.80 -6.96 8.53
C PHE A 55 -1.39 -7.52 8.68
N GLU A 56 -1.00 -7.96 9.88
CA GLU A 56 0.28 -8.65 10.09
C GLU A 56 0.35 -9.95 9.25
N ASN A 57 -0.74 -10.71 9.19
CA ASN A 57 -0.81 -11.89 8.35
C ASN A 57 -0.69 -11.58 6.85
N ILE A 58 -1.24 -10.45 6.38
CA ILE A 58 -1.09 -9.97 5.01
C ILE A 58 0.37 -9.64 4.72
N LEU A 59 1.04 -8.91 5.62
CA LEU A 59 2.47 -8.61 5.46
C LEU A 59 3.31 -9.89 5.41
N VAL A 60 3.06 -10.82 6.32
CA VAL A 60 3.74 -12.13 6.34
C VAL A 60 3.51 -12.89 5.03
N TYR A 61 2.26 -12.90 4.52
CA TYR A 61 1.95 -13.50 3.23
C TYR A 61 2.80 -12.90 2.10
N PHE A 62 2.88 -11.57 1.99
CA PHE A 62 3.65 -10.92 0.93
C PHE A 62 5.15 -11.16 1.08
N VAL A 63 5.68 -11.15 2.31
CA VAL A 63 7.09 -11.50 2.54
C VAL A 63 7.37 -12.91 2.03
N PHE A 64 6.57 -13.91 2.40
CA PHE A 64 6.75 -15.26 1.90
C PHE A 64 6.57 -15.35 0.38
N ARG A 65 5.55 -14.70 -0.15
CA ARG A 65 5.21 -14.74 -1.57
C ARG A 65 6.31 -14.19 -2.47
N TYR A 66 6.88 -13.04 -2.09
CA TYR A 66 7.89 -12.38 -2.90
C TYR A 66 9.31 -12.81 -2.56
N PHE A 67 9.65 -12.95 -1.29
CA PHE A 67 11.01 -13.30 -0.88
C PHE A 67 11.48 -14.65 -1.41
N MET A 68 10.57 -15.62 -1.52
CA MET A 68 10.90 -16.93 -2.10
C MET A 68 11.34 -16.84 -3.58
N LYS A 69 10.96 -15.78 -4.28
CA LYS A 69 11.40 -15.55 -5.67
C LYS A 69 12.85 -15.01 -5.75
N ALA A 70 13.38 -14.44 -4.68
CA ALA A 70 14.75 -13.93 -4.63
C ALA A 70 15.81 -15.02 -4.86
N VAL A 71 15.45 -16.28 -4.71
CA VAL A 71 16.33 -17.41 -5.05
C VAL A 71 16.65 -17.48 -6.56
N PHE A 72 15.78 -16.91 -7.40
CA PHE A 72 15.91 -16.97 -8.85
C PHE A 72 16.61 -15.76 -9.45
N ASP A 73 16.38 -14.56 -8.89
CA ASP A 73 16.92 -13.30 -9.41
C ASP A 73 17.98 -12.65 -8.51
N TYR A 74 18.23 -13.23 -7.33
CA TYR A 74 19.19 -12.74 -6.33
C TYR A 74 18.92 -11.33 -5.80
N ASP A 75 17.69 -10.81 -5.98
CA ASP A 75 17.28 -9.49 -5.51
C ASP A 75 16.29 -9.58 -4.34
N ALA A 76 16.82 -9.91 -3.18
CA ALA A 76 16.04 -9.99 -1.94
C ALA A 76 15.49 -8.63 -1.50
N LEU A 77 16.25 -7.55 -1.77
CA LEU A 77 15.87 -6.21 -1.32
C LEU A 77 14.61 -5.71 -2.06
N ALA A 78 14.58 -5.82 -3.39
CA ALA A 78 13.38 -5.44 -4.15
C ALA A 78 12.16 -6.29 -3.75
N LYS A 79 12.35 -7.58 -3.44
CA LYS A 79 11.26 -8.43 -2.97
C LYS A 79 10.68 -7.99 -1.62
N ILE A 80 11.55 -7.58 -0.68
CA ILE A 80 11.09 -7.02 0.60
C ILE A 80 10.38 -5.69 0.40
N LYS A 81 10.93 -4.79 -0.41
CA LYS A 81 10.28 -3.52 -0.76
C LYS A 81 8.89 -3.74 -1.38
N THR A 82 8.78 -4.70 -2.32
CA THR A 82 7.49 -5.08 -2.92
C THR A 82 6.50 -5.55 -1.85
N ALA A 83 6.92 -6.39 -0.90
CA ALA A 83 6.05 -6.86 0.17
C ALA A 83 5.55 -5.71 1.07
N ILE A 84 6.43 -4.78 1.42
CA ILE A 84 6.07 -3.60 2.24
C ILE A 84 5.07 -2.71 1.50
N ILE A 85 5.33 -2.37 0.24
CA ILE A 85 4.41 -1.55 -0.56
C ILE A 85 3.06 -2.22 -0.72
N SER A 86 3.03 -3.53 -1.00
CA SER A 86 1.78 -4.29 -1.11
C SER A 86 0.93 -4.20 0.16
N TYR A 87 1.57 -4.36 1.31
CA TYR A 87 0.93 -4.21 2.61
C TYR A 87 0.40 -2.78 2.82
N MET A 88 1.24 -1.77 2.56
CA MET A 88 0.87 -0.36 2.74
C MET A 88 -0.33 0.00 1.86
N MET A 89 -0.33 -0.40 0.59
CA MET A 89 -1.45 -0.14 -0.32
C MET A 89 -2.76 -0.74 0.20
N ILE A 90 -2.74 -1.99 0.67
CA ILE A 90 -3.93 -2.63 1.23
C ILE A 90 -4.40 -1.91 2.50
N ARG A 91 -3.46 -1.46 3.35
CA ARG A 91 -3.79 -0.71 4.57
C ARG A 91 -4.45 0.63 4.24
N GLU A 92 -3.91 1.38 3.28
CA GLU A 92 -4.48 2.65 2.83
C GLU A 92 -5.92 2.49 2.29
N LEU A 93 -6.12 1.49 1.44
CA LEU A 93 -7.45 1.17 0.91
C LEU A 93 -8.44 0.80 2.03
N ALA A 94 -8.00 0.07 3.04
CA ALA A 94 -8.82 -0.28 4.19
C ALA A 94 -9.20 0.95 5.02
N VAL A 95 -8.27 1.89 5.24
CA VAL A 95 -8.55 3.15 5.94
C VAL A 95 -9.59 3.97 5.19
N VAL A 96 -9.45 4.14 3.88
CA VAL A 96 -10.43 4.88 3.07
C VAL A 96 -11.79 4.19 3.09
N ARG A 97 -11.83 2.87 2.92
CA ARG A 97 -13.08 2.09 3.00
C ARG A 97 -13.78 2.27 4.35
N TYR A 98 -13.02 2.24 5.45
CA TYR A 98 -13.54 2.52 6.78
C TYR A 98 -14.12 3.93 6.91
N ILE A 99 -13.42 4.93 6.37
CA ILE A 99 -13.89 6.32 6.43
C ILE A 99 -15.21 6.50 5.67
N GLU A 100 -15.31 5.90 4.50
CA GLU A 100 -16.50 6.02 3.65
C GLU A 100 -17.72 5.32 4.25
N ASN A 101 -17.54 4.16 4.83
CA ASN A 101 -18.63 3.32 5.34
C ASN A 101 -18.88 3.50 6.85
N ASN A 102 -17.95 4.14 7.60
CA ASN A 102 -17.87 4.13 9.06
C ASN A 102 -17.82 2.72 9.67
N GLU A 103 -17.44 1.74 8.88
CA GLU A 103 -17.33 0.34 9.22
C GLU A 103 -16.29 -0.33 8.30
N PHE A 104 -15.59 -1.32 8.83
CA PHE A 104 -14.69 -2.17 8.04
C PHE A 104 -14.88 -3.63 8.45
N THR A 105 -15.37 -4.41 7.52
CA THR A 105 -15.73 -5.81 7.75
C THR A 105 -14.66 -6.78 7.24
N ASP A 106 -14.81 -8.06 7.57
CA ASP A 106 -13.97 -9.11 7.01
C ASP A 106 -14.18 -9.28 5.50
N GLU A 107 -15.38 -8.97 5.02
CA GLU A 107 -15.73 -9.01 3.59
C GLU A 107 -15.00 -7.88 2.84
N ASP A 108 -14.91 -6.68 3.43
CA ASP A 108 -14.12 -5.57 2.86
C ASP A 108 -12.65 -5.93 2.75
N MET A 109 -12.08 -6.57 3.78
CA MET A 109 -10.69 -7.04 3.76
C MET A 109 -10.45 -8.04 2.62
N VAL A 110 -11.36 -8.99 2.44
CA VAL A 110 -11.26 -10.00 1.38
C VAL A 110 -11.40 -9.35 0.00
N ASP A 111 -12.34 -8.42 -0.15
CA ASP A 111 -12.56 -7.69 -1.41
C ASP A 111 -11.32 -6.90 -1.83
N ILE A 112 -10.75 -6.11 -0.90
CA ILE A 112 -9.52 -5.34 -1.15
C ILE A 112 -8.36 -6.27 -1.50
N ALA A 113 -8.13 -7.32 -0.71
CA ALA A 113 -7.03 -8.24 -0.94
C ALA A 113 -7.17 -9.00 -2.28
N HIS A 114 -8.39 -9.41 -2.64
CA HIS A 114 -8.68 -10.07 -3.90
C HIS A 114 -8.46 -9.14 -5.10
N THR A 115 -8.95 -7.90 -5.01
CA THR A 115 -8.78 -6.91 -6.07
C THR A 115 -7.31 -6.57 -6.24
N TYR A 116 -6.58 -6.35 -5.13
CA TYR A 116 -5.14 -6.14 -5.16
C TYR A 116 -4.39 -7.29 -5.84
N SER A 117 -4.68 -8.51 -5.46
CA SER A 117 -4.04 -9.69 -6.02
C SER A 117 -4.27 -9.79 -7.53
N LYS A 118 -5.51 -9.54 -7.97
CA LYS A 118 -5.88 -9.60 -9.39
C LYS A 118 -5.20 -8.52 -10.23
N ASP A 119 -5.17 -7.29 -9.72
CA ASP A 119 -4.81 -6.12 -10.53
C ASP A 119 -3.33 -5.73 -10.38
N ILE A 120 -2.67 -6.14 -9.30
CA ILE A 120 -1.25 -5.85 -9.05
C ILE A 120 -0.41 -7.11 -9.07
N GLU A 121 -0.74 -8.07 -8.20
CA GLU A 121 0.13 -9.23 -7.95
C GLU A 121 0.27 -10.15 -9.18
N HIS A 122 -0.78 -10.27 -9.98
CA HIS A 122 -0.80 -11.11 -11.17
C HIS A 122 -0.42 -10.38 -12.47
N LEU A 123 -0.17 -9.08 -12.42
CA LEU A 123 0.32 -8.31 -13.56
C LEU A 123 1.82 -8.08 -13.43
N GLU A 124 2.60 -8.86 -14.16
CA GLU A 124 4.07 -8.81 -14.14
C GLU A 124 4.59 -7.41 -14.48
N GLU A 125 3.94 -6.72 -15.43
CA GLU A 125 4.26 -5.33 -15.81
C GLU A 125 4.18 -4.35 -14.61
N ASN A 126 3.24 -4.54 -13.70
CA ASN A 126 3.11 -3.69 -12.51
C ASN A 126 4.21 -3.96 -11.49
N ILE A 127 4.61 -5.22 -11.33
CA ILE A 127 5.72 -5.59 -10.44
C ILE A 127 7.05 -5.09 -10.98
N GLU A 128 7.28 -5.16 -12.30
CA GLU A 128 8.46 -4.60 -12.96
C GLU A 128 8.51 -3.08 -12.82
N ALA A 129 7.40 -2.38 -13.02
CA ALA A 129 7.31 -0.93 -12.83
C ALA A 129 7.62 -0.50 -11.39
N LEU A 130 7.16 -1.27 -10.39
CA LEU A 130 7.53 -1.05 -8.98
C LEU A 130 9.03 -1.25 -8.74
N ALA A 131 9.61 -2.31 -9.32
CA ALA A 131 11.04 -2.57 -9.17
C ALA A 131 11.88 -1.42 -9.75
N GLU A 132 11.51 -0.88 -10.91
CA GLU A 132 12.17 0.29 -11.52
C GLU A 132 12.06 1.54 -10.63
N LEU A 133 10.90 1.76 -10.00
CA LEU A 133 10.73 2.86 -9.03
C LEU A 133 11.62 2.71 -7.80
N PHE A 134 11.84 1.50 -7.31
CA PHE A 134 12.72 1.24 -6.17
C PHE A 134 14.18 1.58 -6.43
N GLU A 135 14.61 1.52 -7.69
CA GLU A 135 15.98 1.87 -8.08
C GLU A 135 16.15 3.36 -8.35
N THR A 136 15.10 4.03 -8.80
CA THR A 136 15.20 5.41 -9.32
C THR A 136 14.74 6.47 -8.34
N ASN A 137 14.06 6.10 -7.24
CA ASN A 137 13.45 7.06 -6.32
C ASN A 137 13.86 6.79 -4.87
N GLU A 138 14.56 7.76 -4.26
CA GLU A 138 15.04 7.70 -2.88
C GLU A 138 13.93 7.54 -1.82
N VAL A 139 12.68 7.93 -2.15
CA VAL A 139 11.53 7.73 -1.25
C VAL A 139 11.31 6.24 -0.93
N PHE A 140 11.77 5.34 -1.80
CA PHE A 140 11.74 3.90 -1.58
C PHE A 140 13.02 3.35 -0.95
N ASP A 141 13.77 4.19 -0.22
CA ASP A 141 14.84 3.68 0.63
C ASP A 141 14.27 2.74 1.69
N ILE A 142 14.97 1.64 1.96
CA ILE A 142 14.45 0.61 2.86
C ILE A 142 14.27 1.10 4.29
N GLU A 143 15.11 2.03 4.75
CA GLU A 143 15.02 2.58 6.10
C GLU A 143 13.76 3.45 6.21
N GLU A 144 13.47 4.28 5.22
CA GLU A 144 12.25 5.10 5.16
C GLU A 144 10.99 4.24 5.08
N MET A 145 11.00 3.20 4.26
CA MET A 145 9.88 2.26 4.12
C MET A 145 9.60 1.51 5.43
N VAL A 146 10.63 1.06 6.14
CA VAL A 146 10.48 0.39 7.44
C VAL A 146 9.95 1.36 8.49
N MET A 147 10.43 2.61 8.51
CA MET A 147 9.89 3.62 9.42
C MET A 147 8.41 3.91 9.14
N ALA A 148 8.01 4.00 7.88
CA ALA A 148 6.60 4.19 7.51
C ALA A 148 5.73 2.97 7.88
N LEU A 149 6.28 1.76 7.86
CA LEU A 149 5.59 0.54 8.25
C LEU A 149 5.31 0.50 9.77
N MET A 150 6.20 1.11 10.57
CA MET A 150 6.13 1.08 12.04
C MET A 150 5.24 2.18 12.63
N ASN A 151 4.87 3.19 11.86
CA ASN A 151 3.97 4.28 12.24
C ASN A 151 2.54 4.00 11.80
#